data_d4b76e51c915cf0a065ad648bcb41ba3
#
_entry.id   d4b76e51c915cf0a065ad648bcb41ba3
#
_cell.length_a   1.000
_cell.length_b   1.000
_cell.length_c   1.000
_cell.angle_alpha   90.00
_cell.angle_beta   90.00
_cell.angle_gamma   90.00
#
_symmetry.space_group_name_H-M   'P 1'
#
loop_
_entity.id
_entity.type
_entity.pdbx_description
1 polymer ?
#
loop_
_entity_poly.entity_id
_entity_poly.type
_entity_poly.pdbx_seq_one_letter_code
_entity_poly.pdbx_strand_id
1 'polypeptide(L)'
;MRHSITVGEAKVLPQAGINLVRVGSMVPSAAALSGWSPALRIPEAHGFRSLLLHGEGLSPWSDQPKTPLALDRLGDGAVLLQLFLRGNPFRAGLNAQEPWAAAIQQLIALNRLAGVVVYGSPYLWDSLKPLLPSSCPAAYSAGQMQEAQRQVLNALFPTATQTGHSGAFTD
;
A
#
# COMPACT_ATOMS: atom_id res chain seq x y z
N MET A 1 -20.44 -13.14 3.32
CA MET A 1 -19.03 -13.57 3.27
C MET A 1 -18.21 -12.61 4.11
N ARG A 2 -17.60 -13.07 5.19
CA ARG A 2 -16.67 -12.25 5.96
C ARG A 2 -15.36 -12.21 5.16
N HIS A 3 -15.03 -11.06 4.60
CA HIS A 3 -13.73 -10.88 3.98
C HIS A 3 -12.65 -10.94 5.07
N SER A 4 -11.83 -11.97 5.02
CA SER A 4 -10.71 -12.10 5.94
C SER A 4 -9.67 -11.04 5.59
N ILE A 5 -9.53 -10.04 6.44
CA ILE A 5 -8.47 -9.04 6.36
C ILE A 5 -7.37 -9.50 7.30
N THR A 6 -6.19 -9.69 6.76
CA THR A 6 -4.99 -9.98 7.54
C THR A 6 -4.20 -8.69 7.71
N VAL A 7 -4.02 -8.27 8.95
CA VAL A 7 -3.28 -7.04 9.31
C VAL A 7 -2.16 -7.42 10.27
N GLY A 8 -0.96 -6.91 10.01
CA GLY A 8 0.15 -6.98 10.94
C GLY A 8 -0.09 -6.08 12.18
N GLU A 9 0.64 -6.32 13.26
CA GLU A 9 0.51 -5.53 14.49
C GLU A 9 1.09 -4.11 14.37
N ALA A 10 2.04 -3.91 13.45
CA ALA A 10 2.69 -2.62 13.26
C ALA A 10 1.79 -1.64 12.51
N LYS A 11 1.83 -0.38 12.90
CA LYS A 11 1.09 0.72 12.27
C LYS A 11 2.02 1.66 11.51
N VAL A 12 1.52 2.20 10.42
CA VAL A 12 2.22 3.26 9.68
C VAL A 12 2.28 4.51 10.56
N LEU A 13 3.47 5.02 10.79
CA LEU A 13 3.63 6.28 11.51
C LEU A 13 3.19 7.45 10.61
N PRO A 14 2.51 8.47 11.16
CA PRO A 14 2.14 9.66 10.42
C PRO A 14 3.40 10.47 10.10
N GLN A 15 3.89 10.34 8.88
CA GLN A 15 5.03 11.08 8.36
C GLN A 15 4.79 11.40 6.89
N ALA A 16 5.32 12.52 6.44
CA ALA A 16 5.29 12.84 5.02
C ALA A 16 6.02 11.77 4.22
N GLY A 17 5.41 11.29 3.16
CA GLY A 17 5.95 10.22 2.35
C GLY A 17 5.21 10.06 1.03
N ILE A 18 5.43 8.94 0.39
CA ILE A 18 4.85 8.60 -0.90
C ILE A 18 3.90 7.44 -0.72
N ASN A 19 2.65 7.63 -1.12
CA ASN A 19 1.66 6.58 -1.28
C ASN A 19 1.73 6.07 -2.72
N LEU A 20 2.52 5.03 -2.95
CA LEU A 20 2.70 4.43 -4.26
C LEU A 20 1.61 3.39 -4.50
N VAL A 21 0.67 3.72 -5.40
CA VAL A 21 -0.48 2.86 -5.69
C VAL A 21 -0.34 2.27 -7.10
N ARG A 22 -0.17 0.97 -7.18
CA ARG A 22 -0.11 0.23 -8.44
C ARG A 22 -1.44 -0.46 -8.71
N VAL A 23 -2.00 -0.17 -9.89
CA VAL A 23 -3.24 -0.81 -10.37
C VAL A 23 -2.92 -1.67 -11.58
N GLY A 24 -3.14 -2.97 -11.45
CA GLY A 24 -2.98 -3.91 -12.56
C GLY A 24 -4.02 -3.69 -13.67
N SER A 25 -3.64 -3.98 -14.90
CA SER A 25 -4.49 -3.79 -16.10
C SER A 25 -5.82 -4.57 -16.06
N MET A 26 -5.88 -5.65 -15.26
CA MET A 26 -7.08 -6.47 -15.09
C MET A 26 -8.02 -5.95 -13.99
N VAL A 27 -7.65 -4.89 -13.30
CA VAL A 27 -8.49 -4.27 -12.26
C VAL A 27 -9.28 -3.13 -12.89
N PRO A 28 -10.63 -3.13 -12.80
CA PRO A 28 -11.43 -2.00 -13.25
C PRO A 28 -11.11 -0.77 -12.40
N SER A 29 -10.20 0.09 -12.86
CA SER A 29 -9.67 1.21 -12.09
C SER A 29 -10.77 2.19 -11.64
N ALA A 30 -11.76 2.43 -12.49
CA ALA A 30 -12.88 3.32 -12.16
C ALA A 30 -13.75 2.82 -11.00
N ALA A 31 -13.86 1.51 -10.81
CA ALA A 31 -14.64 0.93 -9.71
C ALA A 31 -13.80 0.79 -8.41
N ALA A 32 -12.51 0.46 -8.53
CA ALA A 32 -11.63 0.26 -7.39
C ALA A 32 -11.00 1.56 -6.89
N LEU A 33 -10.62 2.47 -7.79
CA LEU A 33 -9.92 3.72 -7.47
C LEU A 33 -10.55 4.92 -8.18
N SER A 34 -11.44 5.59 -7.49
CA SER A 34 -11.84 6.97 -7.81
C SER A 34 -10.97 7.95 -7.01
N GLY A 35 -11.01 9.24 -7.36
CA GLY A 35 -10.30 10.28 -6.60
C GLY A 35 -10.72 10.40 -5.12
N TRP A 36 -11.81 9.75 -4.73
CA TRP A 36 -12.34 9.70 -3.36
C TRP A 36 -12.05 8.38 -2.64
N SER A 37 -11.32 7.48 -3.27
CA SER A 37 -11.02 6.16 -2.70
C SER A 37 -10.23 6.26 -1.40
N PRO A 38 -10.56 5.45 -0.39
CA PRO A 38 -9.81 5.41 0.87
C PRO A 38 -8.32 5.15 0.68
N ALA A 39 -7.95 4.37 -0.34
CA ALA A 39 -6.55 4.10 -0.70
C ALA A 39 -5.74 5.37 -1.04
N LEU A 40 -6.40 6.43 -1.46
CA LEU A 40 -5.77 7.73 -1.70
C LEU A 40 -5.97 8.66 -0.51
N ARG A 41 -7.20 8.80 -0.03
CA ARG A 41 -7.58 9.82 0.96
C ARG A 41 -7.06 9.55 2.37
N ILE A 42 -7.00 8.30 2.81
CA ILE A 42 -6.50 8.00 4.15
C ILE A 42 -4.99 8.30 4.25
N PRO A 43 -4.12 7.80 3.34
CA PRO A 43 -2.71 8.20 3.37
C PRO A 43 -2.48 9.70 3.21
N GLU A 44 -3.24 10.38 2.35
CA GLU A 44 -3.16 11.85 2.19
C GLU A 44 -3.44 12.60 3.49
N ALA A 45 -4.44 12.17 4.26
CA ALA A 45 -4.76 12.74 5.56
C ALA A 45 -3.63 12.56 6.59
N HIS A 46 -2.73 11.60 6.36
CA HIS A 46 -1.53 11.35 7.15
C HIS A 46 -0.24 11.92 6.53
N GLY A 47 -0.35 12.81 5.55
CA GLY A 47 0.77 13.54 4.96
C GLY A 47 1.46 12.82 3.80
N PHE A 48 0.92 11.70 3.29
CA PHE A 48 1.46 11.02 2.12
C PHE A 48 0.96 11.67 0.83
N ARG A 49 1.86 11.82 -0.13
CA ARG A 49 1.53 12.23 -1.49
C ARG A 49 1.27 10.99 -2.35
N SER A 50 0.09 10.89 -2.93
CA SER A 50 -0.27 9.75 -3.77
C SER A 50 0.38 9.82 -5.15
N LEU A 51 0.96 8.71 -5.56
CA LEU A 51 1.46 8.46 -6.91
C LEU A 51 0.76 7.23 -7.47
N LEU A 52 -0.14 7.45 -8.42
CA LEU A 52 -0.95 6.40 -9.01
C LEU A 52 -0.32 5.88 -10.30
N LEU A 53 -0.02 4.59 -10.33
CA LEU A 53 0.59 3.92 -11.47
C LEU A 53 -0.42 2.99 -12.12
N HIS A 54 -0.86 3.36 -13.32
CA HIS A 54 -1.64 2.52 -14.22
C HIS A 54 -0.75 1.76 -15.19
N GLY A 55 -1.28 0.69 -15.80
CA GLY A 55 -0.53 -0.14 -16.74
C GLY A 55 0.12 0.59 -17.92
N GLU A 56 -0.47 1.70 -18.35
CA GLU A 56 0.00 2.54 -19.47
C GLU A 56 0.69 3.84 -19.02
N GLY A 57 0.81 4.06 -17.71
CA GLY A 57 1.39 5.28 -17.15
C GLY A 57 2.91 5.24 -17.02
N LEU A 58 3.43 6.23 -16.30
CA LEU A 58 4.84 6.32 -15.98
C LEU A 58 5.32 5.06 -15.26
N SER A 59 6.33 4.39 -15.81
CA SER A 59 6.89 3.20 -15.20
C SER A 59 7.66 3.56 -13.92
N PRO A 60 7.40 2.87 -12.79
CA PRO A 60 8.20 3.05 -11.58
C PRO A 60 9.54 2.31 -11.65
N TRP A 61 9.72 1.49 -12.71
CA TRP A 61 10.88 0.62 -12.85
C TRP A 61 12.08 1.37 -13.41
N SER A 62 13.22 1.04 -12.85
CA SER A 62 14.52 1.52 -13.34
C SER A 62 15.03 0.61 -14.47
N ASP A 63 15.77 1.18 -15.39
CA ASP A 63 16.53 0.44 -16.39
C ASP A 63 17.83 -0.16 -15.82
N GLN A 64 18.13 0.11 -14.54
CA GLN A 64 19.34 -0.36 -13.87
C GLN A 64 19.12 -1.73 -13.23
N PRO A 65 20.00 -2.73 -13.48
CA PRO A 65 19.78 -4.12 -13.05
C PRO A 65 19.68 -4.34 -11.52
N LYS A 66 20.30 -3.46 -10.72
CA LYS A 66 20.39 -3.62 -9.26
C LYS A 66 19.42 -2.77 -8.46
N THR A 67 18.74 -1.85 -9.11
CA THR A 67 17.80 -0.92 -8.48
C THR A 67 16.47 -0.98 -9.19
N PRO A 68 15.57 -1.92 -8.84
CA PRO A 68 14.35 -2.14 -9.60
C PRO A 68 13.43 -0.91 -9.62
N LEU A 69 13.39 -0.12 -8.55
CA LEU A 69 12.63 1.12 -8.52
C LEU A 69 13.49 2.31 -8.97
N ALA A 70 12.94 3.13 -9.84
CA ALA A 70 13.49 4.43 -10.22
C ALA A 70 13.16 5.46 -9.13
N LEU A 71 13.99 5.53 -8.08
CA LEU A 71 13.75 6.36 -6.90
C LEU A 71 13.71 7.87 -7.21
N ASP A 72 14.43 8.30 -8.23
CA ASP A 72 14.43 9.66 -8.76
C ASP A 72 13.03 10.09 -9.27
N ARG A 73 12.28 9.14 -9.81
CA ARG A 73 10.89 9.37 -10.28
C ARG A 73 9.89 9.37 -9.15
N LEU A 74 10.17 8.67 -8.05
CA LEU A 74 9.30 8.60 -6.88
C LEU A 74 9.41 9.84 -5.99
N GLY A 75 10.58 10.47 -5.95
CA GLY A 75 10.91 11.53 -5.01
C GLY A 75 11.36 10.99 -3.64
N ASP A 76 11.56 11.89 -2.69
CA ASP A 76 12.06 11.58 -1.36
C ASP A 76 10.96 11.13 -0.39
N GLY A 77 11.35 10.45 0.68
CA GLY A 77 10.48 10.04 1.76
C GLY A 77 10.22 8.54 1.85
N ALA A 78 9.50 8.16 2.88
CA ALA A 78 9.09 6.78 3.08
C ALA A 78 7.96 6.39 2.10
N VAL A 79 7.93 5.13 1.69
CA VAL A 79 6.97 4.63 0.69
C VAL A 79 5.97 3.70 1.34
N LEU A 80 4.70 4.07 1.29
CA LEU A 80 3.58 3.16 1.50
C LEU A 80 3.22 2.55 0.15
N LEU A 81 3.37 1.24 0.03
CA LEU A 81 3.10 0.51 -1.19
C LEU A 81 1.72 -0.12 -1.16
N GLN A 82 0.87 0.22 -2.11
CA GLN A 82 -0.46 -0.36 -2.26
C GLN A 82 -0.59 -1.04 -3.63
N LEU A 83 -0.82 -2.34 -3.64
CA LEU A 83 -0.84 -3.18 -4.84
C LEU A 83 -2.25 -3.72 -5.10
N PHE A 84 -2.91 -3.17 -6.12
CA PHE A 84 -4.20 -3.64 -6.63
C PHE A 84 -3.95 -4.56 -7.81
N LEU A 85 -3.79 -5.84 -7.54
CA LEU A 85 -3.47 -6.83 -8.54
C LEU A 85 -4.48 -7.98 -8.48
N ARG A 86 -5.03 -8.36 -9.63
CA ARG A 86 -5.83 -9.58 -9.76
C ARG A 86 -4.90 -10.75 -10.09
N GLY A 87 -4.91 -11.75 -9.22
CA GLY A 87 -4.32 -13.03 -9.54
C GLY A 87 -5.18 -13.75 -10.59
N ASN A 88 -4.57 -14.14 -11.71
CA ASN A 88 -5.17 -15.10 -12.60
C ASN A 88 -4.55 -16.48 -12.27
N PRO A 89 -5.33 -17.42 -11.69
CA PRO A 89 -4.80 -18.72 -11.32
C PRO A 89 -4.27 -19.53 -12.52
N PHE A 90 -4.71 -19.19 -13.73
CA PHE A 90 -4.25 -19.82 -14.99
C PHE A 90 -3.03 -19.13 -15.62
N ARG A 91 -2.61 -17.98 -15.09
CA ARG A 91 -1.47 -17.20 -15.57
C ARG A 91 -0.56 -16.81 -14.41
N ALA A 92 -0.07 -17.78 -13.67
CA ALA A 92 0.91 -17.55 -12.60
C ALA A 92 2.15 -16.76 -13.07
N GLY A 93 2.42 -16.75 -14.38
CA GLY A 93 3.56 -16.06 -14.97
C GLY A 93 3.41 -14.55 -15.18
N LEU A 94 2.20 -13.96 -15.18
CA LEU A 94 2.06 -12.53 -15.45
C LEU A 94 2.28 -11.65 -14.21
N ASN A 95 2.01 -12.15 -13.00
CA ASN A 95 2.37 -11.48 -11.76
C ASN A 95 3.87 -11.60 -11.43
N ALA A 96 4.56 -12.55 -12.06
CA ALA A 96 6.01 -12.71 -11.96
C ALA A 96 6.80 -11.68 -12.79
N GLN A 97 6.15 -10.86 -13.61
CA GLN A 97 6.82 -9.90 -14.48
C GLN A 97 7.19 -8.60 -13.78
N GLU A 98 6.48 -8.22 -12.71
CA GLU A 98 6.81 -7.02 -11.95
C GLU A 98 7.67 -7.39 -10.74
N PRO A 99 8.85 -6.80 -10.58
CA PRO A 99 9.83 -7.19 -9.56
C PRO A 99 9.50 -6.60 -8.18
N TRP A 100 8.28 -6.80 -7.66
CA TRP A 100 7.85 -6.24 -6.38
C TRP A 100 8.66 -6.77 -5.19
N ALA A 101 9.08 -8.04 -5.22
CA ALA A 101 9.94 -8.59 -4.19
C ALA A 101 11.28 -7.83 -4.11
N ALA A 102 11.93 -7.61 -5.25
CA ALA A 102 13.18 -6.86 -5.31
C ALA A 102 12.98 -5.37 -4.96
N ALA A 103 11.86 -4.77 -5.36
CA ALA A 103 11.50 -3.40 -5.01
C ALA A 103 11.32 -3.21 -3.50
N ILE A 104 10.63 -4.14 -2.85
CA ILE A 104 10.46 -4.14 -1.39
C ILE A 104 11.81 -4.27 -0.69
N GLN A 105 12.67 -5.20 -1.11
CA GLN A 105 14.01 -5.36 -0.57
C GLN A 105 14.87 -4.09 -0.73
N GLN A 106 14.76 -3.41 -1.89
CA GLN A 106 15.43 -2.12 -2.11
C GLN A 106 14.94 -1.05 -1.11
N LEU A 107 13.62 -0.93 -0.91
CA LEU A 107 13.05 0.03 0.03
C LEU A 107 13.41 -0.27 1.48
N ILE A 108 13.49 -1.55 1.85
CA ILE A 108 13.96 -1.99 3.18
C ILE A 108 15.42 -1.61 3.38
N ALA A 109 16.29 -1.92 2.41
CA ALA A 109 17.72 -1.62 2.49
C ALA A 109 18.00 -0.12 2.62
N LEU A 110 17.14 0.72 2.06
CA LEU A 110 17.22 2.19 2.14
C LEU A 110 16.46 2.78 3.34
N ASN A 111 15.86 1.94 4.18
CA ASN A 111 15.00 2.37 5.29
C ASN A 111 13.85 3.30 4.84
N ARG A 112 13.28 3.02 3.67
CA ARG A 112 12.22 3.82 3.05
C ARG A 112 10.87 3.11 2.97
N LEU A 113 10.73 1.89 3.46
CA LEU A 113 9.46 1.17 3.44
C LEU A 113 8.58 1.57 4.63
N ALA A 114 7.51 2.32 4.37
CA ALA A 114 6.55 2.72 5.40
C ALA A 114 5.49 1.65 5.67
N GLY A 115 5.14 0.87 4.66
CA GLY A 115 4.16 -0.20 4.77
C GLY A 115 3.82 -0.84 3.44
N VAL A 116 3.14 -1.98 3.47
CA VAL A 116 2.70 -2.71 2.28
C VAL A 116 1.26 -3.16 2.43
N VAL A 117 0.45 -2.88 1.42
CA VAL A 117 -0.93 -3.38 1.32
C VAL A 117 -1.11 -4.09 -0.01
N VAL A 118 -1.66 -5.30 0.04
CA VAL A 118 -1.99 -6.08 -1.16
C VAL A 118 -3.49 -6.30 -1.21
N TYR A 119 -4.10 -5.98 -2.36
CA TYR A 119 -5.51 -6.17 -2.62
C TYR A 119 -5.71 -7.20 -3.74
N GLY A 120 -6.49 -8.21 -3.48
CA GLY A 120 -7.01 -9.15 -4.48
C GLY A 120 -6.19 -10.41 -4.70
N SER A 121 -4.85 -10.36 -4.74
CA SER A 121 -4.02 -11.52 -5.05
C SER A 121 -3.45 -12.19 -3.79
N PRO A 122 -3.97 -13.34 -3.35
CA PRO A 122 -3.39 -14.08 -2.24
C PRO A 122 -1.98 -14.60 -2.57
N TYR A 123 -1.74 -15.01 -3.81
CA TYR A 123 -0.42 -15.51 -4.23
C TYR A 123 0.67 -14.44 -4.13
N LEU A 124 0.35 -13.21 -4.51
CA LEU A 124 1.27 -12.11 -4.35
C LEU A 124 1.53 -11.84 -2.87
N TRP A 125 0.49 -11.79 -2.05
CA TRP A 125 0.63 -11.62 -0.62
C TRP A 125 1.51 -12.70 0.02
N ASP A 126 1.27 -13.96 -0.29
CA ASP A 126 2.04 -15.10 0.22
C ASP A 126 3.52 -15.05 -0.21
N SER A 127 3.81 -14.50 -1.38
CA SER A 127 5.18 -14.31 -1.87
C SER A 127 5.91 -13.13 -1.23
N LEU A 128 5.20 -12.06 -0.88
CA LEU A 128 5.81 -10.84 -0.34
C LEU A 128 5.91 -10.85 1.18
N LYS A 129 4.91 -11.41 1.87
CA LYS A 129 4.84 -11.43 3.33
C LYS A 129 6.12 -11.94 4.02
N PRO A 130 6.76 -13.04 3.57
CA PRO A 130 7.99 -13.53 4.20
C PRO A 130 9.19 -12.58 4.09
N LEU A 131 9.15 -11.62 3.16
CA LEU A 131 10.22 -10.64 2.95
C LEU A 131 10.11 -9.45 3.90
N LEU A 132 8.94 -9.25 4.51
CA LEU A 132 8.68 -8.08 5.34
C LEU A 132 9.21 -8.29 6.75
N PRO A 133 9.94 -7.31 7.30
CA PRO A 133 10.28 -7.32 8.73
C PRO A 133 9.03 -7.33 9.59
N SER A 134 9.08 -7.93 10.77
CA SER A 134 7.96 -7.95 11.72
C SER A 134 7.49 -6.55 12.14
N SER A 135 8.40 -5.58 12.09
CA SER A 135 8.11 -4.16 12.36
C SER A 135 7.46 -3.43 11.18
N CYS A 136 7.40 -4.03 9.99
CA CYS A 136 6.81 -3.39 8.82
C CYS A 136 5.28 -3.48 8.89
N PRO A 137 4.56 -2.35 8.85
CA PRO A 137 3.13 -2.34 8.71
C PRO A 137 2.71 -3.02 7.41
N ALA A 138 1.88 -4.04 7.49
CA ALA A 138 1.46 -4.77 6.31
C ALA A 138 0.04 -5.32 6.45
N ALA A 139 -0.69 -5.36 5.34
CA ALA A 139 -2.04 -5.90 5.32
C ALA A 139 -2.40 -6.50 3.95
N TYR A 140 -3.33 -7.43 3.99
CA TYR A 140 -3.90 -8.06 2.82
C TYR A 140 -5.43 -8.05 2.89
N SER A 141 -6.06 -7.78 1.76
CA SER A 141 -7.49 -7.98 1.57
C SER A 141 -7.78 -8.66 0.23
N ALA A 142 -8.63 -9.68 0.24
CA ALA A 142 -9.14 -10.29 -0.98
C ALA A 142 -10.06 -9.33 -1.76
N GLY A 143 -10.72 -8.39 -1.08
CA GLY A 143 -11.52 -7.34 -1.68
C GLY A 143 -10.68 -6.13 -2.10
N GLN A 144 -11.12 -5.47 -3.18
CA GLN A 144 -10.47 -4.28 -3.73
C GLN A 144 -11.35 -3.02 -3.64
N MET A 145 -12.61 -3.19 -3.26
CA MET A 145 -13.59 -2.09 -3.19
C MET A 145 -13.33 -1.17 -2.00
N GLN A 146 -13.91 0.00 -2.03
CA GLN A 146 -13.67 1.08 -1.05
C GLN A 146 -13.81 0.65 0.41
N GLU A 147 -14.78 -0.21 0.73
CA GLU A 147 -14.95 -0.70 2.11
C GLU A 147 -13.77 -1.55 2.57
N ALA A 148 -13.24 -2.43 1.72
CA ALA A 148 -12.05 -3.21 2.02
C ALA A 148 -10.81 -2.31 2.21
N GLN A 149 -10.65 -1.30 1.36
CA GLN A 149 -9.59 -0.29 1.48
C GLN A 149 -9.66 0.44 2.83
N ARG A 150 -10.86 0.90 3.20
CA ARG A 150 -11.08 1.62 4.46
C ARG A 150 -10.73 0.76 5.67
N GLN A 151 -11.20 -0.47 5.71
CA GLN A 151 -10.95 -1.39 6.81
C GLN A 151 -9.46 -1.68 6.99
N VAL A 152 -8.76 -1.98 5.90
CA VAL A 152 -7.32 -2.26 5.91
C VAL A 152 -6.53 -1.05 6.38
N LEU A 153 -6.80 0.12 5.80
CA LEU A 153 -6.01 1.32 6.07
C LEU A 153 -6.30 1.89 7.47
N ASN A 154 -7.54 1.84 7.95
CA ASN A 154 -7.85 2.23 9.33
C ASN A 154 -7.18 1.32 10.37
N ALA A 155 -6.93 0.06 10.03
CA ALA A 155 -6.17 -0.82 10.90
C ALA A 155 -4.67 -0.51 10.90
N LEU A 156 -4.12 -0.05 9.76
CA LEU A 156 -2.70 0.27 9.62
C LEU A 156 -2.34 1.66 10.13
N PHE A 157 -3.20 2.65 9.93
CA PHE A 157 -2.93 4.00 10.38
C PHE A 157 -3.36 4.21 11.84
N PRO A 158 -2.61 5.00 12.63
CA PRO A 158 -3.05 5.34 13.97
C PRO A 158 -4.33 6.18 13.90
N THR A 159 -5.33 5.79 14.68
CA THR A 159 -6.51 6.62 14.92
C THR A 159 -6.07 7.86 15.66
N ALA A 160 -6.51 9.04 15.20
CA ALA A 160 -6.34 10.26 15.96
C ALA A 160 -7.02 10.04 17.34
N THR A 161 -6.22 10.03 18.40
CA THR A 161 -6.75 10.03 19.76
C THR A 161 -7.52 11.35 19.91
N GLN A 162 -8.84 11.28 20.06
CA GLN A 162 -9.61 12.41 20.55
C GLN A 162 -9.03 12.72 21.94
N THR A 163 -8.18 13.73 22.00
CA THR A 163 -7.87 14.38 23.26
C THR A 163 -9.17 14.99 23.73
N GLY A 164 -9.86 14.25 24.60
CA GLY A 164 -11.03 14.71 25.28
C GLY A 164 -10.64 15.97 26.07
N HIS A 165 -11.13 17.10 25.61
CA HIS A 165 -11.19 18.30 26.40
C HIS A 165 -12.23 18.05 27.50
N SER A 166 -11.78 17.44 28.59
CA SER A 166 -12.52 17.45 29.85
C SER A 166 -12.44 18.89 30.37
N GLY A 167 -13.37 19.71 29.89
CA GLY A 167 -13.65 20.98 30.51
C GLY A 167 -14.27 20.73 31.89
N ALA A 168 -13.44 20.79 32.92
CA ALA A 168 -13.95 20.93 34.27
C ALA A 168 -14.60 22.31 34.38
N PHE A 169 -15.92 22.31 34.37
CA PHE A 169 -16.66 23.42 34.96
C PHE A 169 -16.51 23.30 36.47
N THR A 170 -15.82 24.25 37.08
CA THR A 170 -15.90 24.51 38.52
C THR A 170 -16.81 25.71 38.69
N ASP A 171 -17.86 25.50 39.50
CA ASP A 171 -18.72 26.54 40.07
C ASP A 171 -17.94 27.57 40.87
#